data_c00ca0fc1efaa42a308a681d47e143a7
#
_entry.id   c00ca0fc1efaa42a308a681d47e143a7
#
_cell.length_a   1.000
_cell.length_b   1.000
_cell.length_c   1.000
_cell.angle_alpha   90.00
_cell.angle_beta   90.00
_cell.angle_gamma   90.00
#
_symmetry.space_group_name_H-M   'P 1'
#
loop_
_entity.id
_entity.type
_entity.pdbx_description
1 polymer ?
#
loop_
_entity_poly.entity_id
_entity_poly.type
_entity_poly.pdbx_seq_one_letter_code
_entity_poly.pdbx_strand_id
1 'polypeptide(L)'
;MRPLHELLLNEIQTERRRLSRRGLLTGTAKLAGGAALAISIGYGPSPVSIHRLAAAQEMTGMDVLNYALTLEHLEYAFYRDGIGLFTFGNDSRGASIDTNLAAIRDHEMAHVDALTKAITDLGGDPVAEASYDFGDAYTDPAAFLATAMALENTGVSAYDGAGQYIDDPDLLTAAGSIVAVEARHASYLNLLNGQVPFPDAFEKPLTRDEVLAIAGPFIKM
;
A
#
# COMPACT_ATOMS: atom_id res chain seq x y z
N MET A 1 -17.30 -32.50 -9.54
CA MET A 1 -16.29 -31.47 -9.83
C MET A 1 -16.49 -30.34 -8.84
N ARG A 2 -15.46 -29.92 -8.12
CA ARG A 2 -15.56 -28.72 -7.27
C ARG A 2 -15.62 -27.48 -8.15
N PRO A 3 -16.41 -26.47 -7.81
CA PRO A 3 -16.47 -25.23 -8.57
C PRO A 3 -15.10 -24.52 -8.56
N LEU A 4 -14.80 -23.84 -9.67
CA LEU A 4 -13.48 -23.21 -9.90
C LEU A 4 -13.06 -22.23 -8.78
N HIS A 5 -14.03 -21.51 -8.19
CA HIS A 5 -13.77 -20.58 -7.09
C HIS A 5 -13.28 -21.29 -5.82
N GLU A 6 -13.78 -22.51 -5.50
CA GLU A 6 -13.29 -23.29 -4.37
C GLU A 6 -11.85 -23.77 -4.56
N LEU A 7 -11.47 -24.08 -5.80
CA LEU A 7 -10.11 -24.47 -6.15
C LEU A 7 -9.15 -23.28 -5.98
N LEU A 8 -9.54 -22.11 -6.48
CA LEU A 8 -8.77 -20.87 -6.33
C LEU A 8 -8.59 -20.45 -4.88
N LEU A 9 -9.67 -20.46 -4.09
CA LEU A 9 -9.60 -20.13 -2.66
C LEU A 9 -8.69 -21.11 -1.89
N ASN A 10 -8.72 -22.39 -2.23
CA ASN A 10 -7.88 -23.40 -1.58
C ASN A 10 -6.40 -23.23 -1.97
N GLU A 11 -6.12 -22.78 -3.20
CA GLU A 11 -4.76 -22.51 -3.67
C GLU A 11 -4.18 -21.27 -3.00
N ILE A 12 -4.95 -20.18 -2.93
CA ILE A 12 -4.59 -18.95 -2.20
C ILE A 12 -4.32 -19.25 -0.71
N GLN A 13 -5.19 -20.01 -0.05
CA GLN A 13 -5.00 -20.39 1.36
C GLN A 13 -3.78 -21.30 1.56
N THR A 14 -3.46 -22.13 0.58
CA THR A 14 -2.29 -23.03 0.64
C THR A 14 -1.00 -22.25 0.48
N GLU A 15 -0.95 -21.27 -0.42
CA GLU A 15 0.19 -20.36 -0.58
C GLU A 15 0.37 -19.44 0.63
N ARG A 16 -0.70 -18.86 1.18
CA ARG A 16 -0.66 -18.12 2.46
C ARG A 16 -0.03 -18.96 3.60
N ARG A 17 -0.40 -20.23 3.71
CA ARG A 17 0.18 -21.14 4.72
C ARG A 17 1.64 -21.46 4.45
N ARG A 18 2.07 -21.57 3.21
CA ARG A 18 3.48 -21.79 2.83
C ARG A 18 4.35 -20.58 3.13
N LEU A 19 3.86 -19.37 2.80
CA LEU A 19 4.56 -18.12 3.06
C LEU A 19 4.72 -17.88 4.57
N SER A 20 3.65 -18.08 5.38
CA SER A 20 3.70 -17.90 6.84
C SER A 20 4.64 -18.87 7.55
N ARG A 21 4.78 -20.11 7.07
CA ARG A 21 5.66 -21.12 7.68
C ARG A 21 7.12 -21.00 7.25
N ARG A 22 7.41 -20.49 6.04
CA ARG A 22 8.78 -20.28 5.56
C ARG A 22 9.38 -18.97 6.04
N GLY A 23 8.59 -17.90 6.13
CA GLY A 23 9.04 -16.59 6.62
C GLY A 23 9.50 -16.61 8.08
N LEU A 24 8.96 -17.55 8.90
CA LEU A 24 9.32 -17.68 10.30
C LEU A 24 10.66 -18.43 10.53
N LEU A 25 11.15 -19.17 9.53
CA LEU A 25 12.31 -20.08 9.69
C LEU A 25 13.55 -19.65 8.89
N THR A 26 13.47 -18.68 7.99
CA THR A 26 14.63 -18.24 7.22
C THR A 26 14.59 -16.73 7.00
N GLY A 27 15.09 -15.97 7.97
CA GLY A 27 15.35 -14.53 7.84
C GLY A 27 16.50 -14.23 6.88
N THR A 28 16.37 -14.57 5.60
CA THR A 28 17.25 -14.09 4.52
C THR A 28 16.49 -14.12 3.21
N ALA A 29 15.67 -13.11 2.97
CA ALA A 29 15.27 -12.77 1.61
C ALA A 29 16.42 -12.01 0.97
N LYS A 30 17.12 -12.61 0.02
CA LYS A 30 18.04 -11.92 -0.85
C LYS A 30 17.22 -11.09 -1.84
N LEU A 31 17.13 -9.80 -1.62
CA LEU A 31 16.72 -8.84 -2.63
C LEU A 31 17.87 -8.70 -3.61
N ALA A 32 17.67 -9.18 -4.82
CA ALA A 32 18.60 -8.97 -5.92
C ALA A 32 18.23 -7.65 -6.63
N GLY A 33 19.11 -6.68 -6.52
CA GLY A 33 19.29 -5.59 -7.48
C GLY A 33 18.43 -4.34 -7.26
N GLY A 34 19.00 -3.31 -6.64
CA GLY A 34 18.50 -1.94 -6.61
C GLY A 34 18.67 -1.31 -5.24
N ALA A 35 19.33 -0.18 -5.18
CA ALA A 35 19.80 0.60 -4.03
C ALA A 35 19.18 0.22 -2.68
N ALA A 36 19.98 -0.42 -1.83
CA ALA A 36 19.61 -0.79 -0.47
C ALA A 36 19.51 0.47 0.40
N LEU A 37 18.29 0.86 0.77
CA LEU A 37 18.06 1.60 2.00
C LEU A 37 18.37 0.64 3.16
N ALA A 38 19.56 0.73 3.73
CA ALA A 38 19.96 -0.04 4.88
C ALA A 38 19.26 0.54 6.12
N ILE A 39 18.10 0.00 6.46
CA ILE A 39 17.54 0.19 7.80
C ILE A 39 18.32 -0.72 8.74
N SER A 40 19.28 -0.17 9.47
CA SER A 40 19.96 -0.86 10.55
C SER A 40 19.02 -1.00 11.74
N ILE A 41 18.39 -2.16 11.87
CA ILE A 41 17.69 -2.54 13.09
C ILE A 41 18.75 -2.96 14.10
N GLY A 42 19.04 -2.07 15.05
CA GLY A 42 19.92 -2.35 16.17
C GLY A 42 19.29 -3.38 17.11
N TYR A 43 19.79 -4.60 17.11
CA TYR A 43 19.46 -5.59 18.12
C TYR A 43 20.28 -5.34 19.38
N GLY A 44 19.65 -4.70 20.38
CA GLY A 44 20.07 -4.78 21.78
C GLY A 44 19.23 -5.82 22.51
N PRO A 45 19.78 -6.60 23.45
CA PRO A 45 18.99 -7.58 24.20
C PRO A 45 18.17 -6.85 25.29
N SER A 46 16.91 -6.56 25.00
CA SER A 46 15.93 -6.21 26.00
C SER A 46 15.05 -7.41 26.31
N PRO A 47 14.74 -7.70 27.60
CA PRO A 47 13.86 -8.80 27.95
C PRO A 47 12.47 -8.53 27.41
N VAL A 48 12.07 -9.31 26.38
CA VAL A 48 10.72 -9.28 25.82
C VAL A 48 9.78 -9.75 26.93
N SER A 49 9.07 -8.81 27.53
CA SER A 49 7.95 -9.12 28.42
C SER A 49 6.88 -9.84 27.64
N ILE A 50 6.66 -11.13 27.93
CA ILE A 50 5.68 -12.03 27.32
C ILE A 50 4.22 -11.62 27.65
N HIS A 51 3.98 -10.41 28.11
CA HIS A 51 2.66 -9.91 28.51
C HIS A 51 1.99 -8.97 27.51
N ARG A 52 2.37 -9.00 26.23
CA ARG A 52 1.61 -8.39 25.15
C ARG A 52 1.31 -9.38 24.03
N LEU A 53 0.70 -10.50 24.39
CA LEU A 53 -0.38 -11.05 23.58
C LEU A 53 -1.63 -10.22 23.90
N ALA A 54 -1.56 -8.90 23.63
CA ALA A 54 -2.76 -8.14 23.38
C ALA A 54 -3.34 -8.80 22.14
N ALA A 55 -4.53 -9.40 22.26
CA ALA A 55 -5.34 -9.82 21.13
C ALA A 55 -5.25 -8.70 20.10
N ALA A 56 -4.82 -9.00 18.90
CA ALA A 56 -4.92 -8.07 17.78
C ALA A 56 -6.40 -7.70 17.76
N GLN A 57 -6.74 -6.47 18.10
CA GLN A 57 -8.10 -6.00 18.13
C GLN A 57 -8.57 -6.12 16.69
N GLU A 58 -9.53 -7.00 16.44
CA GLU A 58 -10.08 -7.18 15.09
C GLU A 58 -10.57 -5.80 14.63
N MET A 59 -10.08 -5.35 13.48
CA MET A 59 -10.52 -4.08 12.91
C MET A 59 -11.99 -4.19 12.56
N THR A 60 -12.79 -3.19 12.97
CA THR A 60 -14.16 -3.06 12.47
C THR A 60 -14.13 -2.52 11.04
N GLY A 61 -15.23 -2.66 10.29
CA GLY A 61 -15.33 -2.06 8.96
C GLY A 61 -15.04 -0.55 8.97
N MET A 62 -15.43 0.16 10.02
CA MET A 62 -15.14 1.60 10.20
C MET A 62 -13.64 1.85 10.41
N ASP A 63 -12.95 1.00 11.18
CA ASP A 63 -11.50 1.10 11.37
C ASP A 63 -10.76 0.85 10.04
N VAL A 64 -11.26 -0.08 9.21
CA VAL A 64 -10.71 -0.35 7.87
C VAL A 64 -10.85 0.87 6.97
N LEU A 65 -12.02 1.50 6.93
CA LEU A 65 -12.25 2.69 6.11
C LEU A 65 -11.34 3.86 6.53
N ASN A 66 -11.19 4.12 7.83
CA ASN A 66 -10.30 5.17 8.33
C ASN A 66 -8.82 4.82 8.11
N TYR A 67 -8.45 3.55 8.20
CA TYR A 67 -7.12 3.09 7.86
C TYR A 67 -6.81 3.30 6.37
N ALA A 68 -7.72 2.91 5.47
CA ALA A 68 -7.59 3.19 4.05
C ALA A 68 -7.49 4.69 3.79
N LEU A 69 -8.39 5.51 4.35
CA LEU A 69 -8.37 6.96 4.21
C LEU A 69 -7.03 7.59 4.67
N THR A 70 -6.38 7.01 5.69
CA THR A 70 -5.05 7.48 6.13
C THR A 70 -3.99 7.28 5.05
N LEU A 71 -4.05 6.18 4.31
CA LEU A 71 -3.12 5.87 3.22
C LEU A 71 -3.41 6.73 2.00
N GLU A 72 -4.66 6.86 1.60
CA GLU A 72 -5.05 7.72 0.49
C GLU A 72 -4.67 9.20 0.72
N HIS A 73 -4.81 9.71 1.94
CA HIS A 73 -4.32 11.04 2.29
C HIS A 73 -2.80 11.17 2.12
N LEU A 74 -2.05 10.14 2.49
CA LEU A 74 -0.60 10.10 2.32
C LEU A 74 -0.22 10.13 0.83
N GLU A 75 -0.85 9.28 0.01
CA GLU A 75 -0.60 9.17 -1.42
C GLU A 75 -1.02 10.44 -2.15
N TYR A 76 -2.22 10.93 -1.86
CA TYR A 76 -2.66 12.22 -2.42
C TYR A 76 -1.71 13.37 -2.08
N ALA A 77 -1.29 13.50 -0.82
CA ALA A 77 -0.36 14.54 -0.40
C ALA A 77 0.99 14.41 -1.11
N PHE A 78 1.50 13.18 -1.27
CA PHE A 78 2.73 12.91 -1.99
C PHE A 78 2.69 13.46 -3.42
N TYR A 79 1.64 13.15 -4.17
CA TYR A 79 1.52 13.64 -5.54
C TYR A 79 1.14 15.12 -5.60
N ARG A 80 0.23 15.61 -4.75
CA ARG A 80 -0.19 17.00 -4.72
C ARG A 80 1.01 17.94 -4.53
N ASP A 81 1.87 17.62 -3.58
CA ASP A 81 2.97 18.49 -3.18
C ASP A 81 4.25 18.23 -3.98
N GLY A 82 4.38 17.05 -4.60
CA GLY A 82 5.56 16.64 -5.35
C GLY A 82 5.48 16.87 -6.86
N ILE A 83 4.28 16.91 -7.46
CA ILE A 83 4.13 17.15 -8.89
C ILE A 83 4.54 18.59 -9.23
N GLY A 84 5.41 18.71 -10.24
CA GLY A 84 5.97 19.99 -10.68
C GLY A 84 7.35 20.30 -10.08
N LEU A 85 7.83 19.51 -9.11
CA LEU A 85 9.22 19.62 -8.64
C LEU A 85 10.21 19.15 -9.71
N PHE A 86 9.79 18.20 -10.54
CA PHE A 86 10.60 17.62 -11.61
C PHE A 86 9.83 17.61 -12.94
N THR A 87 10.56 17.38 -14.04
CA THR A 87 10.01 17.10 -15.36
C THR A 87 10.56 15.74 -15.82
N PHE A 88 9.69 14.77 -15.98
CA PHE A 88 10.09 13.38 -16.29
C PHE A 88 10.09 13.08 -17.80
N GLY A 89 9.41 13.89 -18.61
CA GLY A 89 9.30 13.67 -20.06
C GLY A 89 8.33 12.55 -20.42
N ASN A 90 8.73 11.73 -21.39
CA ASN A 90 7.87 10.67 -21.91
C ASN A 90 8.36 9.26 -21.50
N ASP A 91 7.41 8.36 -21.29
CA ASP A 91 7.68 6.94 -21.09
C ASP A 91 8.14 6.25 -22.39
N SER A 92 8.47 4.97 -22.31
CA SER A 92 8.94 4.18 -23.46
C SER A 92 7.92 4.03 -24.59
N ARG A 93 6.65 4.38 -24.35
CA ARG A 93 5.56 4.36 -25.34
C ARG A 93 5.23 5.75 -25.89
N GLY A 94 5.94 6.78 -25.41
CA GLY A 94 5.77 8.17 -25.82
C GLY A 94 4.67 8.93 -25.07
N ALA A 95 4.08 8.35 -24.01
CA ALA A 95 3.12 9.05 -23.16
C ALA A 95 3.85 9.92 -22.13
N SER A 96 3.33 11.12 -21.86
CA SER A 96 3.88 12.02 -20.84
C SER A 96 3.78 11.42 -19.45
N ILE A 97 4.93 11.21 -18.79
CA ILE A 97 4.99 10.74 -17.41
C ILE A 97 4.34 11.77 -16.48
N ASP A 98 4.64 13.05 -16.66
CA ASP A 98 4.07 14.14 -15.85
C ASP A 98 2.54 14.15 -15.91
N THR A 99 1.96 13.93 -17.11
CA THR A 99 0.51 13.83 -17.27
C THR A 99 -0.07 12.61 -16.57
N ASN A 100 0.62 11.47 -16.63
CA ASN A 100 0.17 10.25 -15.97
C ASN A 100 0.26 10.37 -14.45
N LEU A 101 1.32 10.97 -13.90
CA LEU A 101 1.44 11.26 -12.47
C LEU A 101 0.33 12.21 -11.99
N ALA A 102 -0.01 13.22 -12.80
CA ALA A 102 -1.13 14.11 -12.49
C ALA A 102 -2.48 13.35 -12.48
N ALA A 103 -2.66 12.38 -13.37
CA ALA A 103 -3.86 11.54 -13.37
C ALA A 103 -3.91 10.63 -12.11
N ILE A 104 -2.78 10.07 -11.68
CA ILE A 104 -2.69 9.33 -10.41
C ILE A 104 -3.12 10.23 -9.26
N ARG A 105 -2.53 11.42 -9.10
CA ARG A 105 -2.95 12.40 -8.07
C ARG A 105 -4.46 12.63 -8.05
N ASP A 106 -5.07 12.80 -9.23
CA ASP A 106 -6.50 13.08 -9.32
C ASP A 106 -7.34 11.84 -8.94
N HIS A 107 -6.82 10.64 -9.15
CA HIS A 107 -7.43 9.40 -8.67
C HIS A 107 -7.34 9.32 -7.14
N GLU A 108 -6.17 9.60 -6.53
CA GLU A 108 -6.01 9.59 -5.05
C GLU A 108 -6.94 10.60 -4.38
N MET A 109 -7.10 11.79 -4.97
CA MET A 109 -8.09 12.76 -4.48
C MET A 109 -9.51 12.18 -4.53
N ALA A 110 -9.86 11.47 -5.60
CA ALA A 110 -11.19 10.86 -5.73
C ALA A 110 -11.39 9.70 -4.73
N HIS A 111 -10.33 8.94 -4.41
CA HIS A 111 -10.36 7.90 -3.39
C HIS A 111 -10.56 8.51 -2.00
N VAL A 112 -9.83 9.59 -1.65
CA VAL A 112 -10.03 10.36 -0.41
C VAL A 112 -11.48 10.84 -0.28
N ASP A 113 -12.04 11.44 -1.33
CA ASP A 113 -13.41 11.93 -1.33
C ASP A 113 -14.42 10.79 -1.14
N ALA A 114 -14.23 9.67 -1.82
CA ALA A 114 -15.10 8.51 -1.74
C ALA A 114 -15.09 7.89 -0.33
N LEU A 115 -13.91 7.69 0.27
CA LEU A 115 -13.78 7.14 1.62
C LEU A 115 -14.33 8.10 2.69
N THR A 116 -14.02 9.40 2.58
CA THR A 116 -14.56 10.43 3.46
C THR A 116 -16.09 10.43 3.44
N LYS A 117 -16.66 10.35 2.24
CA LYS A 117 -18.12 10.26 2.09
C LYS A 117 -18.68 8.97 2.68
N ALA A 118 -18.06 7.83 2.41
CA ALA A 118 -18.52 6.54 2.93
C ALA A 118 -18.52 6.51 4.47
N ILE A 119 -17.44 6.98 5.09
CA ILE A 119 -17.34 7.08 6.56
C ILE A 119 -18.44 7.97 7.13
N THR A 120 -18.64 9.14 6.51
CA THR A 120 -19.68 10.11 6.95
C THR A 120 -21.08 9.55 6.79
N ASP A 121 -21.39 8.91 5.65
CA ASP A 121 -22.71 8.30 5.39
C ASP A 121 -23.04 7.17 6.38
N LEU A 122 -22.00 6.47 6.87
CA LEU A 122 -22.11 5.44 7.90
C LEU A 122 -22.16 6.01 9.33
N GLY A 123 -22.11 7.34 9.49
CA GLY A 123 -22.16 8.02 10.78
C GLY A 123 -20.84 7.98 11.57
N GLY A 124 -19.72 7.72 10.90
CA GLY A 124 -18.38 7.80 11.48
C GLY A 124 -17.74 9.17 11.31
N ASP A 125 -16.59 9.35 11.94
CA ASP A 125 -15.75 10.53 11.81
C ASP A 125 -14.55 10.20 10.89
N PRO A 126 -14.44 10.81 9.70
CA PRO A 126 -13.29 10.61 8.82
C PRO A 126 -12.01 11.11 9.47
N VAL A 127 -10.94 10.31 9.39
CA VAL A 127 -9.62 10.76 9.82
C VAL A 127 -9.18 11.97 8.99
N ALA A 128 -8.64 13.00 9.67
CA ALA A 128 -8.11 14.18 8.98
C ALA A 128 -6.75 13.86 8.34
N GLU A 129 -6.44 14.58 7.26
CA GLU A 129 -5.11 14.55 6.66
C GLU A 129 -4.04 14.91 7.69
N ALA A 130 -2.96 14.12 7.74
CA ALA A 130 -1.82 14.36 8.59
C ALA A 130 -0.83 15.36 7.96
N SER A 131 0.25 15.67 8.68
CA SER A 131 1.41 16.33 8.07
C SER A 131 2.44 15.28 7.64
N TYR A 132 3.13 15.53 6.53
CA TYR A 132 4.04 14.54 5.94
C TYR A 132 5.45 15.11 5.75
N ASP A 133 6.41 14.20 5.65
CA ASP A 133 7.78 14.51 5.25
C ASP A 133 8.26 13.41 4.30
N PHE A 134 8.43 13.75 3.04
CA PHE A 134 8.85 12.80 2.01
C PHE A 134 10.37 12.86 1.74
N GLY A 135 11.11 13.65 2.52
CA GLY A 135 12.57 13.68 2.49
C GLY A 135 13.16 13.81 1.08
N ASP A 136 14.04 12.88 0.76
CA ASP A 136 14.78 12.89 -0.51
C ASP A 136 13.89 12.71 -1.75
N ALA A 137 12.67 12.19 -1.60
CA ALA A 137 11.74 12.07 -2.71
C ALA A 137 11.40 13.41 -3.38
N TYR A 138 11.52 14.52 -2.64
CA TYR A 138 11.25 15.85 -3.18
C TYR A 138 12.50 16.61 -3.63
N THR A 139 13.67 15.99 -3.57
CA THR A 139 14.94 16.58 -3.97
C THR A 139 15.64 15.82 -5.11
N ASP A 140 15.21 14.59 -5.38
CA ASP A 140 15.77 13.73 -6.42
C ASP A 140 14.66 13.05 -7.24
N PRO A 141 14.65 13.18 -8.59
CA PRO A 141 13.59 12.62 -9.43
C PRO A 141 13.53 11.09 -9.43
N ALA A 142 14.66 10.40 -9.24
CA ALA A 142 14.67 8.94 -9.16
C ALA A 142 14.11 8.48 -7.80
N ALA A 143 14.44 9.21 -6.72
CA ALA A 143 13.85 8.97 -5.39
C ALA A 143 12.34 9.24 -5.40
N PHE A 144 11.86 10.26 -6.11
CA PHE A 144 10.44 10.51 -6.29
C PHE A 144 9.72 9.32 -6.91
N LEU A 145 10.19 8.82 -8.06
CA LEU A 145 9.57 7.67 -8.73
C LEU A 145 9.66 6.39 -7.89
N ALA A 146 10.77 6.18 -7.17
CA ALA A 146 10.94 5.03 -6.30
C ALA A 146 9.99 5.09 -5.09
N THR A 147 9.79 6.26 -4.50
CA THR A 147 8.84 6.45 -3.39
C THR A 147 7.41 6.29 -3.88
N ALA A 148 7.04 6.88 -5.01
CA ALA A 148 5.74 6.67 -5.65
C ALA A 148 5.47 5.17 -5.84
N MET A 149 6.40 4.44 -6.44
CA MET A 149 6.30 2.99 -6.63
C MET A 149 6.10 2.24 -5.30
N ALA A 150 6.82 2.63 -4.26
CA ALA A 150 6.72 1.98 -2.94
C ALA A 150 5.35 2.24 -2.28
N LEU A 151 4.84 3.47 -2.34
CA LEU A 151 3.54 3.82 -1.80
C LEU A 151 2.42 3.04 -2.50
N GLU A 152 2.32 3.08 -3.81
CA GLU A 152 1.27 2.40 -4.57
C GLU A 152 1.29 0.86 -4.40
N ASN A 153 2.48 0.23 -4.44
CA ASN A 153 2.55 -1.21 -4.15
C ASN A 153 2.12 -1.52 -2.70
N THR A 154 2.39 -0.60 -1.76
CA THR A 154 1.95 -0.74 -0.37
C THR A 154 0.44 -0.56 -0.26
N GLY A 155 -0.16 0.40 -0.98
CA GLY A 155 -1.60 0.61 -1.07
C GLY A 155 -2.32 -0.64 -1.55
N VAL A 156 -1.89 -1.25 -2.67
CA VAL A 156 -2.45 -2.52 -3.18
C VAL A 156 -2.42 -3.61 -2.09
N SER A 157 -1.24 -3.84 -1.48
CA SER A 157 -1.06 -4.86 -0.43
C SER A 157 -1.87 -4.56 0.84
N ALA A 158 -2.08 -3.28 1.17
CA ALA A 158 -2.88 -2.83 2.31
C ALA A 158 -4.37 -3.12 2.11
N TYR A 159 -4.92 -2.79 0.93
CA TYR A 159 -6.31 -3.12 0.58
C TYR A 159 -6.56 -4.62 0.59
N ASP A 160 -5.66 -5.42 -0.01
CA ASP A 160 -5.78 -6.88 0.00
C ASP A 160 -5.72 -7.45 1.44
N GLY A 161 -4.85 -6.90 2.27
CA GLY A 161 -4.74 -7.29 3.68
C GLY A 161 -5.94 -6.90 4.54
N ALA A 162 -6.53 -5.72 4.28
CA ALA A 162 -7.65 -5.19 5.03
C ALA A 162 -9.01 -5.76 4.60
N GLY A 163 -9.14 -6.23 3.35
CA GLY A 163 -10.40 -6.71 2.79
C GLY A 163 -11.07 -7.82 3.59
N GLN A 164 -10.28 -8.62 4.31
CA GLN A 164 -10.81 -9.70 5.17
C GLN A 164 -11.61 -9.21 6.39
N TYR A 165 -11.55 -7.93 6.73
CA TYR A 165 -12.26 -7.31 7.86
C TYR A 165 -13.50 -6.53 7.43
N ILE A 166 -13.84 -6.55 6.13
CA ILE A 166 -15.01 -5.90 5.56
C ILE A 166 -16.12 -6.95 5.37
N ASP A 167 -17.11 -6.94 6.26
CA ASP A 167 -18.26 -7.86 6.18
C ASP A 167 -19.33 -7.36 5.21
N ASP A 168 -19.44 -6.05 5.00
CA ASP A 168 -20.41 -5.44 4.10
C ASP A 168 -20.01 -5.63 2.63
N PRO A 169 -20.84 -6.30 1.80
CA PRO A 169 -20.50 -6.59 0.41
C PRO A 169 -20.43 -5.35 -0.49
N ASP A 170 -21.15 -4.28 -0.16
CA ASP A 170 -21.11 -3.05 -0.94
C ASP A 170 -19.82 -2.29 -0.65
N LEU A 171 -19.39 -2.23 0.61
CA LEU A 171 -18.09 -1.68 1.00
C LEU A 171 -16.94 -2.51 0.43
N LEU A 172 -17.03 -3.83 0.46
CA LEU A 172 -16.03 -4.70 -0.15
C LEU A 172 -15.95 -4.48 -1.67
N THR A 173 -17.07 -4.28 -2.33
CA THR A 173 -17.13 -3.95 -3.77
C THR A 173 -16.48 -2.58 -4.04
N ALA A 174 -16.73 -1.58 -3.21
CA ALA A 174 -16.13 -0.27 -3.32
C ALA A 174 -14.60 -0.34 -3.13
N ALA A 175 -14.12 -1.01 -2.07
CA ALA A 175 -12.71 -1.25 -1.84
C ALA A 175 -12.05 -2.02 -3.01
N GLY A 176 -12.75 -3.03 -3.56
CA GLY A 176 -12.34 -3.76 -4.75
C GLY A 176 -12.19 -2.88 -6.00
N SER A 177 -13.01 -1.83 -6.12
CA SER A 177 -12.89 -0.88 -7.24
C SER A 177 -11.68 0.04 -7.10
N ILE A 178 -11.34 0.47 -5.88
CA ILE A 178 -10.16 1.27 -5.58
C ILE A 178 -8.91 0.42 -5.83
N VAL A 179 -8.76 -0.72 -5.18
CA VAL A 179 -7.55 -1.57 -5.32
C VAL A 179 -7.27 -1.96 -6.77
N ALA A 180 -8.29 -2.09 -7.62
CA ALA A 180 -8.11 -2.33 -9.04
C ALA A 180 -7.48 -1.13 -9.78
N VAL A 181 -7.64 0.09 -9.30
CA VAL A 181 -6.98 1.30 -9.81
C VAL A 181 -5.58 1.39 -9.25
N GLU A 182 -5.40 1.20 -7.94
CA GLU A 182 -4.11 1.11 -7.26
C GLU A 182 -3.14 0.14 -7.96
N ALA A 183 -3.61 -1.05 -8.31
CA ALA A 183 -2.81 -2.04 -9.03
C ALA A 183 -2.35 -1.55 -10.42
N ARG A 184 -3.10 -0.64 -11.06
CA ARG A 184 -2.69 -0.01 -12.33
C ARG A 184 -1.65 1.06 -12.11
N HIS A 185 -1.78 1.86 -11.05
CA HIS A 185 -0.78 2.85 -10.64
C HIS A 185 0.53 2.14 -10.30
N ALA A 186 0.50 1.15 -9.41
CA ALA A 186 1.65 0.34 -9.03
C ALA A 186 2.34 -0.30 -10.24
N SER A 187 1.55 -0.89 -11.16
CA SER A 187 2.07 -1.51 -12.39
C SER A 187 2.80 -0.48 -13.28
N TYR A 188 2.25 0.72 -13.43
CA TYR A 188 2.85 1.78 -14.21
C TYR A 188 4.16 2.28 -13.57
N LEU A 189 4.16 2.48 -12.26
CA LEU A 189 5.34 2.94 -11.52
C LEU A 189 6.43 1.86 -11.43
N ASN A 190 6.06 0.60 -11.31
CA ASN A 190 7.01 -0.50 -11.44
C ASN A 190 7.75 -0.43 -12.79
N LEU A 191 7.01 -0.21 -13.88
CA LEU A 191 7.59 -0.08 -15.21
C LEU A 191 8.54 1.13 -15.31
N LEU A 192 8.16 2.30 -14.77
CA LEU A 192 9.00 3.49 -14.76
C LEU A 192 10.30 3.30 -13.98
N ASN A 193 10.28 2.48 -12.95
CA ASN A 193 11.43 2.11 -12.14
C ASN A 193 12.20 0.90 -12.68
N GLY A 194 11.90 0.42 -13.89
CA GLY A 194 12.56 -0.72 -14.51
C GLY A 194 12.26 -2.07 -13.85
N GLN A 195 11.18 -2.14 -13.07
CA GLN A 195 10.69 -3.35 -12.44
C GLN A 195 9.65 -4.07 -13.31
N VAL A 196 9.37 -5.33 -12.97
CA VAL A 196 8.28 -6.08 -13.62
C VAL A 196 6.94 -5.44 -13.21
N PRO A 197 6.07 -5.06 -14.17
CA PRO A 197 4.81 -4.37 -13.85
C PRO A 197 3.76 -5.24 -13.16
N PHE A 198 3.90 -6.57 -13.20
CA PHE A 198 3.03 -7.56 -12.57
C PHE A 198 3.91 -8.74 -12.08
N PRO A 199 4.64 -8.56 -10.94
CA PRO A 199 5.70 -9.47 -10.52
C PRO A 199 5.18 -10.85 -10.12
N ASP A 200 3.99 -10.92 -9.57
CA ASP A 200 3.40 -12.13 -9.01
C ASP A 200 1.99 -12.40 -9.55
N ALA A 201 1.54 -13.66 -9.48
CA ALA A 201 0.20 -14.05 -9.91
C ALA A 201 -0.89 -13.69 -8.87
N PHE A 202 -0.50 -13.48 -7.63
CA PHE A 202 -1.38 -13.10 -6.52
C PHE A 202 -0.70 -12.03 -5.69
N GLU A 203 -1.47 -11.01 -5.30
CA GLU A 203 -0.97 -9.98 -4.42
C GLU A 203 -0.62 -10.55 -3.04
N LYS A 204 0.44 -10.03 -2.44
CA LYS A 204 0.81 -10.38 -1.08
C LYS A 204 0.13 -9.43 -0.09
N PRO A 205 -0.90 -9.88 0.64
CA PRO A 205 -1.55 -9.03 1.62
C PRO A 205 -0.57 -8.65 2.74
N LEU A 206 -0.54 -7.39 3.10
CA LEU A 206 0.20 -6.90 4.26
C LEU A 206 -0.74 -6.67 5.44
N THR A 207 -0.22 -6.93 6.64
CA THR A 207 -0.89 -6.53 7.87
C THR A 207 -0.78 -5.02 8.07
N ARG A 208 -1.67 -4.44 8.88
CA ARG A 208 -1.60 -3.02 9.24
C ARG A 208 -0.22 -2.62 9.79
N ASP A 209 0.39 -3.44 10.63
CA ASP A 209 1.70 -3.14 11.22
C ASP A 209 2.81 -3.13 10.15
N GLU A 210 2.76 -4.05 9.19
CA GLU A 210 3.71 -4.09 8.06
C GLU A 210 3.55 -2.85 7.18
N VAL A 211 2.31 -2.43 6.88
CA VAL A 211 2.02 -1.21 6.12
C VAL A 211 2.50 0.04 6.87
N LEU A 212 2.21 0.15 8.17
CA LEU A 212 2.65 1.28 8.99
C LEU A 212 4.17 1.33 9.16
N ALA A 213 4.86 0.20 9.07
CA ALA A 213 6.33 0.19 9.04
C ALA A 213 6.90 0.83 7.76
N ILE A 214 6.15 0.79 6.64
CA ILE A 214 6.54 1.40 5.35
C ILE A 214 6.07 2.84 5.27
N ALA A 215 4.79 3.10 5.53
CA ALA A 215 4.15 4.41 5.38
C ALA A 215 4.40 5.36 6.56
N GLY A 216 4.52 4.81 7.78
CA GLY A 216 4.68 5.58 9.01
C GLY A 216 5.86 6.56 9.03
N PRO A 217 7.04 6.23 8.49
CA PRO A 217 8.16 7.17 8.42
C PRO A 217 7.86 8.49 7.71
N PHE A 218 6.88 8.53 6.83
CA PHE A 218 6.47 9.76 6.14
C PHE A 218 5.49 10.63 6.95
N ILE A 219 4.84 10.07 7.96
CA ILE A 219 3.82 10.77 8.76
C ILE A 219 4.49 11.49 9.92
N LYS A 220 4.37 12.82 9.97
CA LYS A 220 4.84 13.63 11.10
C LYS A 220 3.88 13.50 12.27
N MET A 221 4.43 13.20 13.45
CA MET A 221 3.70 13.24 14.71
C MET A 221 3.72 14.63 15.32
#